data_f6b44d6eecffa3dc4a1ea9b47590252b
#
_entry.id   f6b44d6eecffa3dc4a1ea9b47590252b
#
_cell.length_a   1.000
_cell.length_b   1.000
_cell.length_c   1.000
_cell.angle_alpha   90.00
_cell.angle_beta   90.00
_cell.angle_gamma   90.00
#
_symmetry.space_group_name_H-M   'P 1'
#
loop_
_entity.id
_entity.type
_entity.pdbx_description
1 polymer ?
#
loop_
_entity_poly.entity_id
_entity_poly.type
_entity_poly.pdbx_seq_one_letter_code
_entity_poly.pdbx_strand_id
1 'polypeptide(L)'
;MQGTILIIDGVATNRIMLKVQLSASYYRVVQADSVASALSVAQRCSPDLVLTAMSLPDGSATEVVASLASDTTLANIPVIAVSAQNDNASRIEALSAGIDDVLHQPLDDVILQARIRSLIRTRSSRDDLTLQHEAARTFEQPLTEQECLIEIRNSKVALVAHDAPTAAQWATRLQPLVPYHLHSHQIGDIQLLMTDPVPDVIVVELSENAVGPGLRLLADLRARAATRDSVVIAIPSPADAHVAAEALDRGAHDVLQSGFNVQELALRLSTQLRYKAHNDRLRASVRSGLRAAVEDPMTGLYNRRYATPFLDRVARNATDTNEHFALMLIDLDHFKRVNDHYGHPAGDAVLVETSNRLLKLLRPVDLLARVGGEEFMIVMPGLGEAQASEVSDRLCSEISGTPFQVPGVGKPIHLTTSIGLAIGGGNPCVGSAPSPLTNVTDLIADADRALYRAKDAGRNQVILSSAPAKGKADRKDRAAPIRASIKTSRRELFVRSQPA
;
A
#
# COMPACT_ATOMS: atom_id res chain seq x y z
N MET A 1 5.47 -26.44 -6.68
CA MET A 1 4.05 -26.87 -6.71
C MET A 1 3.23 -25.62 -6.89
N GLN A 2 2.19 -25.66 -7.73
CA GLN A 2 1.38 -24.46 -8.04
C GLN A 2 0.29 -24.16 -6.99
N GLY A 3 0.15 -24.97 -5.95
CA GLY A 3 -0.83 -24.81 -4.88
C GLY A 3 -1.51 -26.12 -4.48
N THR A 4 -2.32 -26.08 -3.41
CA THR A 4 -3.09 -27.21 -2.89
C THR A 4 -4.57 -27.02 -3.20
N ILE A 5 -5.20 -27.99 -3.87
CA ILE A 5 -6.62 -27.96 -4.22
C ILE A 5 -7.36 -29.07 -3.43
N LEU A 6 -8.42 -28.69 -2.75
CA LEU A 6 -9.33 -29.61 -2.09
C LEU A 6 -10.51 -29.93 -3.04
N ILE A 7 -10.66 -31.20 -3.41
CA ILE A 7 -11.80 -31.68 -4.19
C ILE A 7 -12.83 -32.29 -3.23
N ILE A 8 -14.09 -31.86 -3.36
CA ILE A 8 -15.23 -32.37 -2.58
C ILE A 8 -16.29 -32.90 -3.54
N ASP A 9 -16.48 -34.19 -3.61
CA ASP A 9 -17.47 -34.84 -4.46
C ASP A 9 -17.88 -36.18 -3.85
N GLY A 10 -19.16 -36.50 -3.77
CA GLY A 10 -19.65 -37.78 -3.27
C GLY A 10 -19.25 -38.96 -4.15
N VAL A 11 -19.02 -38.73 -5.46
CA VAL A 11 -18.74 -39.78 -6.45
C VAL A 11 -17.22 -40.01 -6.55
N ALA A 12 -16.77 -41.20 -6.16
CA ALA A 12 -15.34 -41.54 -6.16
C ALA A 12 -14.67 -41.43 -7.53
N THR A 13 -15.37 -41.77 -8.60
CA THR A 13 -14.85 -41.70 -9.97
C THR A 13 -14.54 -40.26 -10.36
N ASN A 14 -15.41 -39.29 -10.02
CA ASN A 14 -15.19 -37.88 -10.29
C ASN A 14 -13.96 -37.36 -9.53
N ARG A 15 -13.82 -37.73 -8.24
CA ARG A 15 -12.65 -37.34 -7.43
C ARG A 15 -11.36 -37.87 -8.03
N ILE A 16 -11.33 -39.12 -8.51
CA ILE A 16 -10.14 -39.72 -9.13
C ILE A 16 -9.81 -39.01 -10.44
N MET A 17 -10.79 -38.79 -11.29
CA MET A 17 -10.62 -38.08 -12.58
C MET A 17 -10.03 -36.68 -12.37
N LEU A 18 -10.66 -35.88 -11.53
CA LEU A 18 -10.19 -34.53 -11.21
C LEU A 18 -8.80 -34.52 -10.56
N LYS A 19 -8.53 -35.50 -9.68
CA LYS A 19 -7.20 -35.66 -9.07
C LYS A 19 -6.12 -35.91 -10.14
N VAL A 20 -6.34 -36.84 -11.07
CA VAL A 20 -5.38 -37.15 -12.14
C VAL A 20 -5.14 -35.89 -12.99
N GLN A 21 -6.21 -35.23 -13.42
CA GLN A 21 -6.19 -34.02 -14.25
C GLN A 21 -5.42 -32.86 -13.60
N LEU A 22 -5.73 -32.54 -12.34
CA LEU A 22 -5.08 -31.45 -11.62
C LEU A 22 -3.66 -31.79 -11.18
N SER A 23 -3.38 -33.06 -10.85
CA SER A 23 -2.01 -33.51 -10.54
C SER A 23 -1.10 -33.46 -11.76
N ALA A 24 -1.61 -33.70 -12.97
CA ALA A 24 -0.88 -33.54 -14.21
C ALA A 24 -0.48 -32.06 -14.44
N SER A 25 -1.22 -31.11 -13.89
CA SER A 25 -0.93 -29.67 -13.89
C SER A 25 -0.12 -29.19 -12.66
N TYR A 26 0.55 -30.11 -11.96
CA TYR A 26 1.44 -29.85 -10.81
C TYR A 26 0.75 -29.31 -9.55
N TYR A 27 -0.57 -29.42 -9.39
CA TYR A 27 -1.26 -29.13 -8.15
C TYR A 27 -1.18 -30.29 -7.16
N ARG A 28 -1.07 -29.97 -5.87
CA ARG A 28 -1.28 -30.93 -4.80
C ARG A 28 -2.78 -31.09 -4.58
N VAL A 29 -3.30 -32.30 -4.74
CA VAL A 29 -4.73 -32.57 -4.61
C VAL A 29 -5.04 -33.35 -3.34
N VAL A 30 -5.98 -32.81 -2.54
CA VAL A 30 -6.56 -33.47 -1.37
C VAL A 30 -8.04 -33.69 -1.65
N GLN A 31 -8.64 -34.76 -1.07
CA GLN A 31 -10.01 -35.15 -1.37
C GLN A 31 -10.85 -35.27 -0.10
N ALA A 32 -12.13 -34.90 -0.23
CA ALA A 32 -13.20 -35.16 0.72
C ALA A 32 -14.44 -35.65 -0.03
N ASP A 33 -15.32 -36.37 0.63
CA ASP A 33 -16.49 -37.01 0.02
C ASP A 33 -17.84 -36.42 0.49
N SER A 34 -17.81 -35.50 1.43
CA SER A 34 -18.98 -35.01 2.13
C SER A 34 -18.76 -33.61 2.69
N VAL A 35 -19.81 -32.86 3.02
CA VAL A 35 -19.73 -31.57 3.71
C VAL A 35 -19.08 -31.74 5.09
N ALA A 36 -19.46 -32.79 5.81
CA ALA A 36 -18.94 -33.05 7.15
C ALA A 36 -17.41 -33.31 7.16
N SER A 37 -16.86 -33.99 6.13
CA SER A 37 -15.43 -34.22 6.00
C SER A 37 -14.66 -33.01 5.48
N ALA A 38 -15.30 -32.14 4.73
CA ALA A 38 -14.69 -31.00 4.04
C ALA A 38 -13.96 -30.05 5.00
N LEU A 39 -14.65 -29.59 6.08
CA LEU A 39 -14.08 -28.64 7.04
C LEU A 39 -12.83 -29.22 7.73
N SER A 40 -12.91 -30.45 8.23
CA SER A 40 -11.80 -31.10 8.92
C SER A 40 -10.59 -31.33 8.02
N VAL A 41 -10.82 -31.60 6.74
CA VAL A 41 -9.77 -31.74 5.74
C VAL A 41 -9.18 -30.40 5.40
N ALA A 42 -10.01 -29.36 5.19
CA ALA A 42 -9.56 -28.01 4.89
C ALA A 42 -8.67 -27.43 6.01
N GLN A 43 -9.04 -27.61 7.28
CA GLN A 43 -8.24 -27.18 8.44
C GLN A 43 -6.85 -27.84 8.49
N ARG A 44 -6.76 -29.12 8.09
CA ARG A 44 -5.47 -29.86 8.11
C ARG A 44 -4.55 -29.50 6.95
N CYS A 45 -5.10 -29.19 5.78
CA CYS A 45 -4.29 -29.00 4.57
C CYS A 45 -4.17 -27.54 4.11
N SER A 46 -4.98 -26.63 4.67
CA SER A 46 -5.05 -25.20 4.29
C SER A 46 -5.04 -25.03 2.76
N PRO A 47 -6.09 -25.46 2.03
CA PRO A 47 -6.08 -25.47 0.58
C PRO A 47 -6.09 -24.06 0.00
N ASP A 48 -5.49 -23.89 -1.16
CA ASP A 48 -5.49 -22.60 -1.90
C ASP A 48 -6.79 -22.38 -2.68
N LEU A 49 -7.52 -23.47 -2.98
CA LEU A 49 -8.79 -23.47 -3.68
C LEU A 49 -9.59 -24.72 -3.33
N VAL A 50 -10.91 -24.57 -3.26
CA VAL A 50 -11.85 -25.68 -3.12
C VAL A 50 -12.61 -25.87 -4.44
N LEU A 51 -12.66 -27.12 -4.92
CA LEU A 51 -13.48 -27.56 -6.05
C LEU A 51 -14.53 -28.53 -5.52
N THR A 52 -15.82 -28.17 -5.54
CA THR A 52 -16.88 -28.96 -4.95
C THR A 52 -17.98 -29.32 -5.95
N ALA A 53 -18.57 -30.50 -5.84
CA ALA A 53 -19.79 -30.81 -6.55
C ALA A 53 -20.94 -29.92 -6.01
N MET A 54 -21.90 -29.53 -6.86
CA MET A 54 -23.09 -28.73 -6.44
C MET A 54 -23.93 -29.47 -5.42
N SER A 55 -24.10 -30.80 -5.59
CA SER A 55 -24.84 -31.68 -4.67
C SER A 55 -23.88 -32.71 -4.08
N LEU A 56 -23.95 -32.90 -2.79
CA LEU A 56 -23.16 -33.84 -2.00
C LEU A 56 -24.10 -34.83 -1.27
N PRO A 57 -23.64 -36.00 -0.81
CA PRO A 57 -24.48 -36.98 -0.15
C PRO A 57 -25.18 -36.47 1.13
N ASP A 58 -24.57 -35.50 1.81
CA ASP A 58 -25.00 -34.93 3.08
C ASP A 58 -25.29 -33.41 3.01
N GLY A 59 -25.37 -32.81 1.79
CA GLY A 59 -25.68 -31.41 1.64
C GLY A 59 -25.35 -30.85 0.27
N SER A 60 -24.95 -29.57 0.21
CA SER A 60 -24.74 -28.80 -1.01
C SER A 60 -23.43 -27.99 -1.00
N ALA A 61 -23.01 -27.51 -2.15
CA ALA A 61 -21.87 -26.59 -2.26
C ALA A 61 -22.04 -25.32 -1.41
N THR A 62 -23.27 -24.82 -1.25
CA THR A 62 -23.56 -23.63 -0.42
C THR A 62 -23.31 -23.89 1.06
N GLU A 63 -23.59 -25.10 1.54
CA GLU A 63 -23.29 -25.52 2.92
C GLU A 63 -21.77 -25.68 3.14
N VAL A 64 -21.03 -26.12 2.13
CA VAL A 64 -19.56 -26.12 2.18
C VAL A 64 -19.02 -24.71 2.37
N VAL A 65 -19.49 -23.74 1.58
CA VAL A 65 -19.11 -22.33 1.70
C VAL A 65 -19.45 -21.78 3.10
N ALA A 66 -20.65 -22.05 3.59
CA ALA A 66 -21.08 -21.62 4.93
C ALA A 66 -20.18 -22.22 6.04
N SER A 67 -19.80 -23.49 5.90
CA SER A 67 -18.90 -24.17 6.83
C SER A 67 -17.49 -23.56 6.80
N LEU A 68 -16.94 -23.28 5.63
CA LEU A 68 -15.63 -22.62 5.49
C LEU A 68 -15.66 -21.18 6.04
N ALA A 69 -16.75 -20.44 5.81
CA ALA A 69 -16.92 -19.08 6.30
C ALA A 69 -16.98 -18.98 7.84
N SER A 70 -17.32 -20.08 8.54
CA SER A 70 -17.33 -20.12 10.01
C SER A 70 -15.92 -20.12 10.63
N ASP A 71 -14.88 -20.45 9.86
CA ASP A 71 -13.49 -20.43 10.28
C ASP A 71 -12.75 -19.25 9.63
N THR A 72 -12.24 -18.33 10.45
CA THR A 72 -11.58 -17.10 9.98
C THR A 72 -10.36 -17.34 9.08
N THR A 73 -9.71 -18.50 9.22
CA THR A 73 -8.54 -18.87 8.40
C THR A 73 -8.92 -19.45 7.05
N LEU A 74 -10.15 -19.97 6.93
CA LEU A 74 -10.66 -20.64 5.73
C LEU A 74 -11.70 -19.79 4.97
N ALA A 75 -12.24 -18.74 5.60
CA ALA A 75 -13.32 -17.90 5.05
C ALA A 75 -13.00 -17.25 3.69
N ASN A 76 -11.72 -17.05 3.39
CA ASN A 76 -11.27 -16.40 2.15
C ASN A 76 -10.77 -17.39 1.09
N ILE A 77 -10.99 -18.69 1.26
CA ILE A 77 -10.60 -19.69 0.26
C ILE A 77 -11.60 -19.65 -0.90
N PRO A 78 -11.14 -19.46 -2.15
CA PRO A 78 -12.03 -19.46 -3.30
C PRO A 78 -12.66 -20.84 -3.53
N VAL A 79 -13.94 -20.84 -3.86
CA VAL A 79 -14.72 -22.06 -4.08
C VAL A 79 -15.29 -22.07 -5.50
N ILE A 80 -14.97 -23.11 -6.26
CA ILE A 80 -15.58 -23.42 -7.55
C ILE A 80 -16.56 -24.58 -7.36
N ALA A 81 -17.82 -24.40 -7.78
CA ALA A 81 -18.79 -25.48 -7.82
C ALA A 81 -18.85 -26.13 -9.20
N VAL A 82 -19.03 -27.44 -9.24
CA VAL A 82 -19.22 -28.22 -10.46
C VAL A 82 -20.67 -28.71 -10.51
N SER A 83 -21.41 -28.27 -11.54
CA SER A 83 -22.80 -28.66 -11.77
C SER A 83 -22.93 -29.64 -12.92
N ALA A 84 -23.79 -30.66 -12.75
CA ALA A 84 -24.19 -31.56 -13.83
C ALA A 84 -25.28 -30.94 -14.73
N GLN A 85 -25.95 -29.90 -14.26
CA GLN A 85 -27.06 -29.24 -14.98
C GLN A 85 -26.61 -27.83 -15.40
N ASN A 86 -26.90 -27.49 -16.65
CA ASN A 86 -26.67 -26.15 -17.18
C ASN A 86 -27.91 -25.27 -16.90
N ASP A 87 -28.22 -25.06 -15.61
CA ASP A 87 -29.33 -24.26 -15.15
C ASP A 87 -28.86 -22.91 -14.62
N ASN A 88 -29.39 -21.83 -15.22
CA ASN A 88 -29.04 -20.47 -14.87
C ASN A 88 -29.51 -20.07 -13.45
N ALA A 89 -30.66 -20.65 -12.99
CA ALA A 89 -31.18 -20.34 -11.67
C ALA A 89 -30.26 -20.87 -10.55
N SER A 90 -29.86 -22.14 -10.64
CA SER A 90 -28.93 -22.78 -9.71
C SER A 90 -27.56 -22.09 -9.70
N ARG A 91 -27.11 -21.61 -10.88
CA ARG A 91 -25.87 -20.85 -11.00
C ARG A 91 -25.95 -19.52 -10.24
N ILE A 92 -27.04 -18.77 -10.42
CA ILE A 92 -27.26 -17.48 -9.73
C ILE A 92 -27.38 -17.70 -8.23
N GLU A 93 -28.10 -18.74 -7.78
CA GLU A 93 -28.23 -19.08 -6.38
C GLU A 93 -26.86 -19.39 -5.75
N ALA A 94 -26.04 -20.21 -6.41
CA ALA A 94 -24.70 -20.56 -5.95
C ALA A 94 -23.78 -19.30 -5.83
N LEU A 95 -23.79 -18.43 -6.84
CA LEU A 95 -23.03 -17.19 -6.82
C LEU A 95 -23.51 -16.24 -5.70
N SER A 96 -24.83 -16.18 -5.47
CA SER A 96 -25.40 -15.36 -4.38
C SER A 96 -25.04 -15.87 -2.99
N ALA A 97 -24.81 -17.18 -2.85
CA ALA A 97 -24.35 -17.83 -1.62
C ALA A 97 -22.84 -17.68 -1.36
N GLY A 98 -22.09 -17.04 -2.26
CA GLY A 98 -20.66 -16.77 -2.09
C GLY A 98 -19.72 -17.75 -2.77
N ILE A 99 -20.24 -18.61 -3.67
CA ILE A 99 -19.39 -19.44 -4.55
C ILE A 99 -18.78 -18.52 -5.61
N ASP A 100 -17.47 -18.61 -5.83
CA ASP A 100 -16.72 -17.73 -6.74
C ASP A 100 -16.98 -18.05 -8.21
N ASP A 101 -17.19 -19.31 -8.55
CA ASP A 101 -17.62 -19.70 -9.91
C ASP A 101 -18.35 -21.04 -9.94
N VAL A 102 -19.15 -21.22 -11.01
CA VAL A 102 -19.86 -22.46 -11.28
C VAL A 102 -19.50 -22.96 -12.68
N LEU A 103 -18.92 -24.15 -12.76
CA LEU A 103 -18.55 -24.83 -14.00
C LEU A 103 -19.52 -25.98 -14.28
N HIS A 104 -19.80 -26.22 -15.57
CA HIS A 104 -20.72 -27.27 -15.99
C HIS A 104 -19.96 -28.51 -16.48
N GLN A 105 -20.56 -29.69 -16.26
CA GLN A 105 -20.09 -30.92 -16.86
C GLN A 105 -20.63 -31.04 -18.31
N PRO A 106 -19.82 -31.58 -19.28
CA PRO A 106 -18.42 -32.00 -19.11
C PRO A 106 -17.49 -30.80 -18.92
N LEU A 107 -16.53 -30.95 -17.96
CA LEU A 107 -15.58 -29.88 -17.67
C LEU A 107 -14.61 -29.72 -18.84
N ASP A 108 -14.49 -28.48 -19.32
CA ASP A 108 -13.44 -28.09 -20.23
C ASP A 108 -12.14 -27.82 -19.45
N ASP A 109 -11.08 -28.56 -19.77
CA ASP A 109 -9.80 -28.48 -19.09
C ASP A 109 -9.15 -27.10 -19.17
N VAL A 110 -9.31 -26.43 -20.31
CA VAL A 110 -8.67 -25.13 -20.57
C VAL A 110 -9.26 -24.07 -19.66
N ILE A 111 -10.58 -24.00 -19.59
CA ILE A 111 -11.26 -23.01 -18.74
C ILE A 111 -11.11 -23.34 -17.25
N LEU A 112 -11.19 -24.63 -16.86
CA LEU A 112 -10.97 -25.04 -15.46
C LEU A 112 -9.59 -24.59 -14.95
N GLN A 113 -8.53 -24.89 -15.71
CA GLN A 113 -7.18 -24.53 -15.32
C GLN A 113 -6.96 -23.01 -15.30
N ALA A 114 -7.48 -22.29 -16.30
CA ALA A 114 -7.40 -20.83 -16.34
C ALA A 114 -8.12 -20.19 -15.14
N ARG A 115 -9.28 -20.75 -14.77
CA ARG A 115 -10.05 -20.26 -13.62
C ARG A 115 -9.34 -20.52 -12.29
N ILE A 116 -8.81 -21.71 -12.10
CA ILE A 116 -8.01 -22.07 -10.93
C ILE A 116 -6.81 -21.12 -10.80
N ARG A 117 -6.04 -20.91 -11.89
CA ARG A 117 -4.89 -19.99 -11.87
C ARG A 117 -5.31 -18.55 -11.53
N SER A 118 -6.42 -18.07 -12.08
CA SER A 118 -6.92 -16.72 -11.82
C SER A 118 -7.31 -16.54 -10.35
N LEU A 119 -8.05 -17.47 -9.76
CA LEU A 119 -8.50 -17.39 -8.38
C LEU A 119 -7.35 -17.52 -7.38
N ILE A 120 -6.43 -18.47 -7.59
CA ILE A 120 -5.24 -18.64 -6.73
C ILE A 120 -4.36 -17.37 -6.79
N ARG A 121 -4.13 -16.81 -7.98
CA ARG A 121 -3.36 -15.57 -8.15
C ARG A 121 -4.01 -14.40 -7.40
N THR A 122 -5.32 -14.26 -7.48
CA THR A 122 -6.07 -13.20 -6.77
C THR A 122 -5.95 -13.38 -5.26
N ARG A 123 -6.05 -14.60 -4.74
CA ARG A 123 -5.88 -14.92 -3.33
C ARG A 123 -4.45 -14.63 -2.85
N SER A 124 -3.44 -15.15 -3.55
CA SER A 124 -2.03 -14.96 -3.18
C SER A 124 -1.67 -13.46 -3.09
N SER A 125 -2.13 -12.65 -4.04
CA SER A 125 -1.92 -11.20 -3.99
C SER A 125 -2.61 -10.55 -2.78
N ARG A 126 -3.70 -11.11 -2.30
CA ARG A 126 -4.43 -10.64 -1.11
C ARG A 126 -3.72 -11.03 0.18
N ASP A 127 -3.25 -12.29 0.26
CA ASP A 127 -2.52 -12.78 1.42
C ASP A 127 -1.22 -12.01 1.62
N ASP A 128 -0.49 -11.69 0.54
CA ASP A 128 0.71 -10.83 0.58
C ASP A 128 0.40 -9.43 1.14
N LEU A 129 -0.71 -8.81 0.72
CA LEU A 129 -1.15 -7.52 1.25
C LEU A 129 -1.53 -7.59 2.73
N THR A 130 -2.18 -8.67 3.15
CA THR A 130 -2.56 -8.88 4.56
C THR A 130 -1.31 -9.03 5.44
N LEU A 131 -0.32 -9.81 5.01
CA LEU A 131 0.96 -9.94 5.72
C LEU A 131 1.71 -8.60 5.83
N GLN A 132 1.72 -7.81 4.74
CA GLN A 132 2.32 -6.47 4.76
C GLN A 132 1.56 -5.53 5.70
N HIS A 133 0.23 -5.61 5.73
CA HIS A 133 -0.61 -4.83 6.64
C HIS A 133 -0.36 -5.21 8.10
N GLU A 134 -0.26 -6.49 8.43
CA GLU A 134 0.06 -6.95 9.79
C GLU A 134 1.43 -6.46 10.27
N ALA A 135 2.43 -6.45 9.38
CA ALA A 135 3.75 -5.89 9.66
C ALA A 135 3.74 -4.37 9.85
N ALA A 136 2.80 -3.66 9.21
CA ALA A 136 2.67 -2.20 9.27
C ALA A 136 1.70 -1.73 10.39
N ARG A 137 1.04 -2.64 11.10
CA ARG A 137 0.02 -2.32 12.11
C ARG A 137 0.53 -1.36 13.17
N THR A 138 0.11 -0.10 13.04
CA THR A 138 0.14 0.89 14.11
C THR A 138 -1.11 1.77 14.00
N PHE A 139 -2.14 1.49 14.84
CA PHE A 139 -3.24 2.40 15.19
C PHE A 139 -4.29 2.80 14.13
N GLU A 140 -4.75 1.93 13.25
CA GLU A 140 -5.98 2.22 12.51
C GLU A 140 -7.18 1.49 13.12
N GLN A 141 -8.27 2.24 13.37
CA GLN A 141 -9.57 1.66 13.76
C GLN A 141 -10.19 1.00 12.51
N PRO A 142 -10.73 -0.22 12.61
CA PRO A 142 -11.48 -0.81 11.50
C PRO A 142 -12.71 0.03 11.20
N LEU A 143 -12.87 0.41 9.93
CA LEU A 143 -14.08 1.08 9.45
C LEU A 143 -15.30 0.19 9.65
N THR A 144 -16.45 0.81 9.90
CA THR A 144 -17.73 0.11 10.06
C THR A 144 -18.20 -0.49 8.71
N GLU A 145 -19.02 -1.54 8.76
CA GLU A 145 -19.64 -2.13 7.57
C GLU A 145 -20.43 -1.10 6.73
N GLN A 146 -21.00 -0.08 7.38
CA GLN A 146 -21.72 0.99 6.71
C GLN A 146 -20.83 1.87 5.82
N GLU A 147 -19.63 2.21 6.27
CA GLU A 147 -18.66 2.97 5.47
C GLU A 147 -18.21 2.18 4.24
N CYS A 148 -18.06 0.85 4.40
CA CYS A 148 -17.77 -0.07 3.32
C CYS A 148 -18.85 -0.04 2.22
N LEU A 149 -20.11 -0.07 2.61
CA LEU A 149 -21.24 -0.05 1.68
C LEU A 149 -21.37 1.29 0.93
N ILE A 150 -21.00 2.42 1.57
CA ILE A 150 -21.03 3.75 0.94
C ILE A 150 -19.96 3.85 -0.16
N GLU A 151 -18.73 3.39 0.11
CA GLU A 151 -17.66 3.37 -0.90
C GLU A 151 -18.04 2.54 -2.12
N ILE A 152 -18.61 1.34 -1.90
CA ILE A 152 -19.05 0.46 -2.98
C ILE A 152 -20.17 1.11 -3.81
N ARG A 153 -21.10 1.84 -3.21
CA ARG A 153 -22.18 2.53 -3.94
C ARG A 153 -21.68 3.62 -4.88
N ASN A 154 -20.57 4.27 -4.53
CA ASN A 154 -19.98 5.33 -5.34
C ASN A 154 -19.03 4.81 -6.42
N SER A 155 -18.89 3.49 -6.56
CA SER A 155 -17.97 2.88 -7.53
C SER A 155 -18.39 3.19 -8.97
N LYS A 156 -17.39 3.32 -9.84
CA LYS A 156 -17.54 3.58 -11.27
C LYS A 156 -17.29 2.32 -12.07
N VAL A 157 -18.25 1.95 -12.88
CA VAL A 157 -18.19 0.75 -13.73
C VAL A 157 -18.23 1.18 -15.19
N ALA A 158 -17.18 0.89 -15.94
CA ALA A 158 -17.14 1.09 -17.39
C ALA A 158 -17.60 -0.18 -18.12
N LEU A 159 -18.58 -0.04 -19.00
CA LEU A 159 -19.05 -1.10 -19.89
C LEU A 159 -18.48 -0.83 -21.29
N VAL A 160 -17.59 -1.69 -21.75
CA VAL A 160 -16.85 -1.54 -23.01
C VAL A 160 -17.31 -2.61 -23.97
N ALA A 161 -17.97 -2.23 -25.06
CA ALA A 161 -18.41 -3.15 -26.10
C ALA A 161 -17.80 -2.78 -27.46
N HIS A 162 -17.98 -3.66 -28.45
CA HIS A 162 -17.50 -3.42 -29.81
C HIS A 162 -18.17 -2.19 -30.44
N ASP A 163 -19.41 -1.90 -30.07
CA ASP A 163 -20.14 -0.70 -30.49
C ASP A 163 -20.81 0.01 -29.31
N ALA A 164 -21.12 1.30 -29.51
CA ALA A 164 -21.75 2.14 -28.50
C ALA A 164 -23.20 1.71 -28.17
N PRO A 165 -24.04 1.28 -29.11
CA PRO A 165 -25.39 0.78 -28.83
C PRO A 165 -25.40 -0.42 -27.89
N THR A 166 -24.54 -1.41 -28.10
CA THR A 166 -24.42 -2.61 -27.24
C THR A 166 -24.05 -2.22 -25.82
N ALA A 167 -23.04 -1.37 -25.65
CA ALA A 167 -22.62 -0.88 -24.33
C ALA A 167 -23.76 -0.11 -23.62
N ALA A 168 -24.47 0.74 -24.32
CA ALA A 168 -25.62 1.47 -23.80
C ALA A 168 -26.81 0.56 -23.41
N GLN A 169 -27.09 -0.48 -24.21
CA GLN A 169 -28.09 -1.49 -23.89
C GLN A 169 -27.72 -2.26 -22.60
N TRP A 170 -26.44 -2.64 -22.43
CA TRP A 170 -25.99 -3.28 -21.21
C TRP A 170 -26.15 -2.37 -19.99
N ALA A 171 -25.81 -1.11 -20.12
CA ALA A 171 -25.99 -0.13 -19.05
C ALA A 171 -27.47 0.01 -18.65
N THR A 172 -28.35 0.15 -19.62
CA THR A 172 -29.80 0.28 -19.38
C THR A 172 -30.38 -0.93 -18.66
N ARG A 173 -29.95 -2.15 -19.03
CA ARG A 173 -30.44 -3.39 -18.40
C ARG A 173 -29.84 -3.60 -17.00
N LEU A 174 -28.60 -3.15 -16.76
CA LEU A 174 -27.89 -3.34 -15.51
C LEU A 174 -28.24 -2.30 -14.44
N GLN A 175 -28.49 -1.05 -14.84
CA GLN A 175 -28.72 0.08 -13.93
C GLN A 175 -29.80 -0.17 -12.86
N PRO A 176 -30.94 -0.86 -13.14
CA PRO A 176 -31.96 -1.14 -12.12
C PRO A 176 -31.50 -2.13 -11.03
N LEU A 177 -30.47 -2.93 -11.29
CA LEU A 177 -29.98 -4.00 -10.40
C LEU A 177 -28.80 -3.61 -9.55
N VAL A 178 -28.14 -2.49 -9.88
CA VAL A 178 -26.89 -2.09 -9.22
C VAL A 178 -26.93 -0.62 -8.78
N PRO A 179 -26.32 -0.28 -7.62
CA PRO A 179 -26.28 1.10 -7.14
C PRO A 179 -25.07 1.89 -7.66
N TYR A 180 -24.33 1.37 -8.64
CA TYR A 180 -23.08 1.93 -9.15
C TYR A 180 -23.30 2.92 -10.28
N HIS A 181 -22.28 3.78 -10.53
CA HIS A 181 -22.26 4.68 -11.67
C HIS A 181 -21.78 3.94 -12.93
N LEU A 182 -22.68 3.74 -13.90
CA LEU A 182 -22.37 3.03 -15.15
C LEU A 182 -22.00 4.02 -16.25
N HIS A 183 -20.90 3.75 -16.94
CA HIS A 183 -20.43 4.50 -18.10
C HIS A 183 -20.26 3.55 -19.28
N SER A 184 -20.80 3.93 -20.46
CA SER A 184 -20.72 3.13 -21.68
C SER A 184 -19.61 3.65 -22.58
N HIS A 185 -18.75 2.76 -23.07
CA HIS A 185 -17.62 3.08 -23.95
C HIS A 185 -17.57 2.10 -25.12
N GLN A 186 -17.02 2.56 -26.24
CA GLN A 186 -16.62 1.69 -27.34
C GLN A 186 -15.19 1.20 -27.16
N ILE A 187 -14.86 0.02 -27.67
CA ILE A 187 -13.55 -0.60 -27.49
C ILE A 187 -12.37 0.25 -28.05
N GLY A 188 -12.67 1.21 -28.95
CA GLY A 188 -11.70 2.17 -29.47
C GLY A 188 -11.38 3.35 -28.54
N ASP A 189 -12.23 3.63 -27.55
CA ASP A 189 -12.16 4.84 -26.71
C ASP A 189 -11.31 4.62 -25.43
N ILE A 190 -10.24 3.85 -25.55
CA ILE A 190 -9.39 3.45 -24.40
C ILE A 190 -8.85 4.66 -23.63
N GLN A 191 -8.60 5.78 -24.28
CA GLN A 191 -8.08 6.98 -23.61
C GLN A 191 -9.03 7.54 -22.55
N LEU A 192 -10.34 7.39 -22.76
CA LEU A 192 -11.36 7.82 -21.79
C LEU A 192 -11.35 6.99 -20.51
N LEU A 193 -10.92 5.72 -20.58
CA LEU A 193 -10.78 4.86 -19.41
C LEU A 193 -9.56 5.21 -18.53
N MET A 194 -8.65 6.05 -19.04
CA MET A 194 -7.40 6.43 -18.38
C MET A 194 -7.42 7.84 -17.81
N THR A 195 -8.46 8.62 -18.12
CA THR A 195 -8.64 9.95 -17.55
C THR A 195 -9.32 9.86 -16.19
N ASP A 196 -8.92 10.70 -15.26
CA ASP A 196 -9.59 10.78 -13.95
C ASP A 196 -11.07 11.19 -14.12
N PRO A 197 -11.93 10.47 -13.48
CA PRO A 197 -11.69 9.39 -12.53
C PRO A 197 -11.68 8.00 -13.19
N VAL A 198 -10.59 7.27 -12.99
CA VAL A 198 -10.41 5.90 -13.51
C VAL A 198 -11.50 4.97 -12.97
N PRO A 199 -12.12 4.11 -13.84
CA PRO A 199 -13.15 3.17 -13.39
C PRO A 199 -12.63 2.13 -12.39
N ASP A 200 -13.44 1.79 -11.39
CA ASP A 200 -13.16 0.71 -10.44
C ASP A 200 -13.26 -0.66 -11.07
N VAL A 201 -14.25 -0.82 -11.95
CA VAL A 201 -14.47 -2.06 -12.73
C VAL A 201 -14.62 -1.71 -14.21
N ILE A 202 -13.99 -2.51 -15.06
CA ILE A 202 -14.09 -2.43 -16.51
C ILE A 202 -14.64 -3.76 -17.01
N VAL A 203 -15.81 -3.74 -17.60
CA VAL A 203 -16.45 -4.90 -18.23
C VAL A 203 -16.16 -4.83 -19.72
N VAL A 204 -15.51 -5.84 -20.29
CA VAL A 204 -15.07 -5.83 -21.69
C VAL A 204 -15.76 -6.94 -22.48
N GLU A 205 -16.42 -6.56 -23.56
CA GLU A 205 -16.95 -7.51 -24.55
C GLU A 205 -15.80 -8.09 -25.38
N LEU A 206 -15.81 -9.41 -25.58
CA LEU A 206 -14.92 -10.13 -26.48
C LEU A 206 -15.78 -10.73 -27.62
N SER A 207 -16.25 -9.88 -28.55
CA SER A 207 -17.08 -10.30 -29.67
C SER A 207 -16.24 -10.97 -30.77
N GLU A 208 -16.82 -11.84 -31.59
CA GLU A 208 -16.13 -12.51 -32.72
C GLU A 208 -15.34 -11.53 -33.59
N ASN A 209 -15.90 -10.36 -33.84
CA ASN A 209 -15.28 -9.34 -34.70
C ASN A 209 -14.20 -8.51 -33.96
N ALA A 210 -14.10 -8.63 -32.65
CA ALA A 210 -13.25 -7.81 -31.80
C ALA A 210 -12.46 -8.59 -30.72
N VAL A 211 -12.35 -9.93 -30.82
CA VAL A 211 -11.61 -10.74 -29.86
C VAL A 211 -10.15 -10.24 -29.72
N GLY A 212 -9.45 -10.07 -30.83
CA GLY A 212 -8.06 -9.60 -30.80
C GLY A 212 -7.89 -8.20 -30.20
N PRO A 213 -8.68 -7.18 -30.59
CA PRO A 213 -8.70 -5.88 -29.92
C PRO A 213 -9.06 -5.95 -28.44
N GLY A 214 -10.08 -6.72 -28.07
CA GLY A 214 -10.49 -6.90 -26.67
C GLY A 214 -9.40 -7.53 -25.79
N LEU A 215 -8.80 -8.60 -26.26
CA LEU A 215 -7.68 -9.27 -25.55
C LEU A 215 -6.44 -8.37 -25.45
N ARG A 216 -6.14 -7.52 -26.44
CA ARG A 216 -5.09 -6.50 -26.33
C ARG A 216 -5.45 -5.44 -25.31
N LEU A 217 -6.71 -4.99 -25.28
CA LEU A 217 -7.18 -4.06 -24.26
C LEU A 217 -6.94 -4.59 -22.84
N LEU A 218 -7.25 -5.88 -22.58
CA LEU A 218 -6.98 -6.50 -21.27
C LEU A 218 -5.52 -6.38 -20.87
N ALA A 219 -4.59 -6.69 -21.79
CA ALA A 219 -3.16 -6.59 -21.52
C ALA A 219 -2.71 -5.13 -21.30
N ASP A 220 -3.22 -4.18 -22.08
CA ASP A 220 -2.93 -2.76 -21.94
C ASP A 220 -3.41 -2.20 -20.60
N LEU A 221 -4.63 -2.55 -20.15
CA LEU A 221 -5.18 -2.14 -18.87
C LEU A 221 -4.31 -2.61 -17.71
N ARG A 222 -3.71 -3.79 -17.81
CA ARG A 222 -2.80 -4.35 -16.81
C ARG A 222 -1.41 -3.73 -16.80
N ALA A 223 -0.90 -3.37 -17.97
CA ALA A 223 0.42 -2.78 -18.11
C ALA A 223 0.50 -1.32 -17.61
N ARG A 224 -0.63 -0.61 -17.56
CA ARG A 224 -0.65 0.82 -17.21
C ARG A 224 -0.88 1.06 -15.74
N ALA A 225 -0.09 1.96 -15.15
CA ALA A 225 -0.16 2.31 -13.73
C ALA A 225 -1.53 2.82 -13.28
N ALA A 226 -2.26 3.54 -14.15
CA ALA A 226 -3.57 4.10 -13.82
C ALA A 226 -4.67 3.02 -13.68
N THR A 227 -4.68 2.02 -14.55
CA THR A 227 -5.77 1.03 -14.66
C THR A 227 -5.43 -0.35 -14.12
N ARG A 228 -4.16 -0.63 -13.79
CA ARG A 228 -3.74 -1.95 -13.32
C ARG A 228 -4.46 -2.45 -12.07
N ASP A 229 -4.97 -1.53 -11.25
CA ASP A 229 -5.70 -1.81 -10.01
C ASP A 229 -7.23 -1.86 -10.23
N SER A 230 -7.71 -1.54 -11.44
CA SER A 230 -9.11 -1.74 -11.81
C SER A 230 -9.42 -3.23 -11.97
N VAL A 231 -10.60 -3.62 -11.53
CA VAL A 231 -11.11 -4.98 -11.79
C VAL A 231 -11.51 -5.08 -13.25
N VAL A 232 -11.16 -6.17 -13.92
CA VAL A 232 -11.55 -6.42 -15.29
C VAL A 232 -12.39 -7.69 -15.36
N ILE A 233 -13.61 -7.58 -15.95
CA ILE A 233 -14.53 -8.69 -16.22
C ILE A 233 -14.67 -8.81 -17.71
N ALA A 234 -14.43 -10.00 -18.26
CA ALA A 234 -14.58 -10.25 -19.68
C ALA A 234 -15.87 -11.00 -20.00
N ILE A 235 -16.49 -10.67 -21.15
CA ILE A 235 -17.71 -11.31 -21.64
C ILE A 235 -17.48 -11.78 -23.07
N PRO A 236 -17.14 -13.07 -23.30
CA PRO A 236 -17.10 -13.65 -24.64
C PRO A 236 -18.47 -13.64 -25.31
N SER A 237 -18.53 -13.22 -26.55
CA SER A 237 -19.77 -13.16 -27.35
C SER A 237 -19.50 -13.54 -28.82
N PRO A 238 -19.86 -14.75 -29.28
CA PRO A 238 -20.55 -15.80 -28.53
C PRO A 238 -19.72 -16.42 -27.42
N ALA A 239 -20.35 -17.25 -26.59
CA ALA A 239 -19.68 -18.00 -25.53
C ALA A 239 -18.60 -18.93 -26.11
N ASP A 240 -17.36 -18.73 -25.73
CA ASP A 240 -16.18 -19.50 -26.15
C ASP A 240 -15.24 -19.74 -24.97
N ALA A 241 -15.00 -21.03 -24.65
CA ALA A 241 -14.17 -21.43 -23.52
C ALA A 241 -12.70 -21.04 -23.71
N HIS A 242 -12.17 -21.11 -24.95
CA HIS A 242 -10.78 -20.72 -25.23
C HIS A 242 -10.58 -19.21 -25.08
N VAL A 243 -11.52 -18.40 -25.60
CA VAL A 243 -11.47 -16.95 -25.46
C VAL A 243 -11.62 -16.55 -23.98
N ALA A 244 -12.49 -17.24 -23.24
CA ALA A 244 -12.65 -17.02 -21.80
C ALA A 244 -11.36 -17.34 -21.02
N ALA A 245 -10.72 -18.47 -21.32
CA ALA A 245 -9.47 -18.86 -20.69
C ALA A 245 -8.34 -17.87 -21.02
N GLU A 246 -8.22 -17.47 -22.28
CA GLU A 246 -7.21 -16.50 -22.70
C GLU A 246 -7.42 -15.13 -22.01
N ALA A 247 -8.67 -14.71 -21.84
CA ALA A 247 -8.98 -13.49 -21.09
C ALA A 247 -8.50 -13.56 -19.63
N LEU A 248 -8.74 -14.69 -18.95
CA LEU A 248 -8.26 -14.91 -17.57
C LEU A 248 -6.74 -14.93 -17.48
N ASP A 249 -6.06 -15.56 -18.44
CA ASP A 249 -4.59 -15.62 -18.48
C ASP A 249 -3.98 -14.25 -18.82
N ARG A 250 -4.66 -13.41 -19.59
CA ARG A 250 -4.26 -12.02 -19.87
C ARG A 250 -4.61 -11.02 -18.77
N GLY A 251 -5.20 -11.50 -17.67
CA GLY A 251 -5.40 -10.72 -16.46
C GLY A 251 -6.82 -10.25 -16.19
N ALA A 252 -7.83 -10.80 -16.89
CA ALA A 252 -9.21 -10.64 -16.41
C ALA A 252 -9.33 -11.29 -15.02
N HIS A 253 -10.05 -10.63 -14.14
CA HIS A 253 -10.34 -11.15 -12.79
C HIS A 253 -11.50 -12.14 -12.84
N ASP A 254 -12.42 -11.91 -13.76
CA ASP A 254 -13.63 -12.70 -13.89
C ASP A 254 -14.11 -12.78 -15.35
N VAL A 255 -14.90 -13.81 -15.67
CA VAL A 255 -15.43 -14.04 -17.02
C VAL A 255 -16.87 -14.56 -16.92
N LEU A 256 -17.79 -13.98 -17.70
CA LEU A 256 -19.14 -14.50 -17.91
C LEU A 256 -19.13 -15.49 -19.08
N GLN A 257 -19.04 -16.79 -18.80
CA GLN A 257 -18.90 -17.82 -19.83
C GLN A 257 -20.12 -18.00 -20.73
N SER A 258 -21.31 -17.69 -20.25
CA SER A 258 -22.59 -17.79 -20.97
C SER A 258 -22.97 -16.54 -21.78
N GLY A 259 -22.01 -15.63 -21.99
CA GLY A 259 -22.31 -14.33 -22.59
C GLY A 259 -22.94 -13.35 -21.61
N PHE A 260 -23.47 -12.25 -22.11
CA PHE A 260 -24.08 -11.21 -21.28
C PHE A 260 -25.33 -11.69 -20.56
N ASN A 261 -25.24 -11.87 -19.25
CA ASN A 261 -26.35 -12.11 -18.34
C ASN A 261 -26.35 -11.02 -17.26
N VAL A 262 -27.43 -10.25 -17.22
CA VAL A 262 -27.48 -9.05 -16.34
C VAL A 262 -27.50 -9.43 -14.86
N GLN A 263 -28.16 -10.53 -14.47
CA GLN A 263 -28.22 -10.97 -13.06
C GLN A 263 -26.86 -11.53 -12.60
N GLU A 264 -26.23 -12.36 -13.43
CA GLU A 264 -24.88 -12.87 -13.14
C GLU A 264 -23.86 -11.72 -13.05
N LEU A 265 -23.90 -10.78 -14.01
CA LEU A 265 -23.01 -9.63 -14.00
C LEU A 265 -23.19 -8.78 -12.73
N ALA A 266 -24.42 -8.53 -12.30
CA ALA A 266 -24.69 -7.76 -11.08
C ALA A 266 -24.08 -8.43 -9.83
N LEU A 267 -24.18 -9.76 -9.70
CA LEU A 267 -23.59 -10.52 -8.60
C LEU A 267 -22.05 -10.49 -8.65
N ARG A 268 -21.46 -10.74 -9.83
CA ARG A 268 -20.03 -10.70 -10.01
C ARG A 268 -19.44 -9.30 -9.72
N LEU A 269 -20.12 -8.24 -10.18
CA LEU A 269 -19.76 -6.86 -9.86
C LEU A 269 -19.75 -6.62 -8.35
N SER A 270 -20.81 -7.04 -7.64
CA SER A 270 -20.90 -6.83 -6.19
C SER A 270 -19.79 -7.57 -5.44
N THR A 271 -19.44 -8.77 -5.85
CA THR A 271 -18.36 -9.58 -5.28
C THR A 271 -17.01 -8.95 -5.57
N GLN A 272 -16.73 -8.60 -6.82
CA GLN A 272 -15.45 -8.02 -7.23
C GLN A 272 -15.22 -6.62 -6.63
N LEU A 273 -16.25 -5.79 -6.50
CA LEU A 273 -16.14 -4.49 -5.85
C LEU A 273 -15.88 -4.60 -4.35
N ARG A 274 -16.48 -5.58 -3.66
CA ARG A 274 -16.15 -5.87 -2.26
C ARG A 274 -14.68 -6.26 -2.10
N TYR A 275 -14.18 -7.12 -2.99
CA TYR A 275 -12.78 -7.51 -2.99
C TYR A 275 -11.84 -6.33 -3.28
N LYS A 276 -12.19 -5.50 -4.27
CA LYS A 276 -11.40 -4.30 -4.59
C LYS A 276 -11.36 -3.33 -3.40
N ALA A 277 -12.50 -2.98 -2.82
CA ALA A 277 -12.58 -2.08 -1.68
C ALA A 277 -11.74 -2.58 -0.50
N HIS A 278 -11.77 -3.89 -0.21
CA HIS A 278 -10.94 -4.49 0.82
C HIS A 278 -9.44 -4.35 0.51
N ASN A 279 -9.02 -4.70 -0.72
CA ASN A 279 -7.62 -4.60 -1.14
C ASN A 279 -7.11 -3.15 -1.15
N ASP A 280 -7.93 -2.20 -1.60
CA ASP A 280 -7.57 -0.78 -1.65
C ASP A 280 -7.35 -0.22 -0.23
N ARG A 281 -8.14 -0.66 0.74
CA ARG A 281 -7.95 -0.33 2.17
C ARG A 281 -6.66 -0.91 2.74
N LEU A 282 -6.39 -2.19 2.49
CA LEU A 282 -5.13 -2.80 2.92
C LEU A 282 -3.94 -2.04 2.35
N ARG A 283 -3.98 -1.67 1.07
CA ARG A 283 -2.93 -0.86 0.43
C ARG A 283 -2.82 0.54 1.05
N ALA A 284 -3.94 1.20 1.33
CA ALA A 284 -3.97 2.51 1.97
C ALA A 284 -3.36 2.44 3.38
N SER A 285 -3.75 1.43 4.17
CA SER A 285 -3.22 1.21 5.52
C SER A 285 -1.72 0.90 5.51
N VAL A 286 -1.24 0.01 4.62
CA VAL A 286 0.21 -0.24 4.45
C VAL A 286 0.95 1.05 4.08
N ARG A 287 0.40 1.84 3.16
CA ARG A 287 1.00 3.12 2.74
C ARG A 287 1.02 4.13 3.89
N SER A 288 -0.07 4.21 4.66
CA SER A 288 -0.17 5.07 5.86
C SER A 288 0.84 4.64 6.92
N GLY A 289 0.92 3.34 7.22
CA GLY A 289 1.90 2.79 8.16
C GLY A 289 3.36 3.06 7.75
N LEU A 290 3.69 2.91 6.46
CA LEU A 290 5.01 3.24 5.93
C LEU A 290 5.30 4.74 6.05
N ARG A 291 4.33 5.61 5.74
CA ARG A 291 4.47 7.05 5.94
C ARG A 291 4.68 7.40 7.40
N ALA A 292 3.85 6.89 8.30
CA ALA A 292 3.97 7.12 9.75
C ALA A 292 5.33 6.64 10.31
N ALA A 293 5.95 5.62 9.68
CA ALA A 293 7.28 5.16 10.07
C ALA A 293 8.40 6.13 9.68
N VAL A 294 8.23 6.95 8.62
CA VAL A 294 9.29 7.79 8.04
C VAL A 294 9.00 9.28 8.07
N GLU A 295 7.73 9.69 8.24
CA GLU A 295 7.29 11.09 8.27
C GLU A 295 6.88 11.53 9.69
N ASP A 296 6.96 12.81 9.96
CA ASP A 296 6.37 13.46 11.14
C ASP A 296 4.92 13.81 10.85
N PRO A 297 3.95 13.33 11.64
CA PRO A 297 2.52 13.47 11.33
C PRO A 297 2.01 14.91 11.37
N MET A 298 2.70 15.83 12.05
CA MET A 298 2.31 17.23 12.16
C MET A 298 2.76 18.04 10.95
N THR A 299 4.02 17.88 10.56
CA THR A 299 4.65 18.72 9.54
C THR A 299 4.72 18.06 8.15
N GLY A 300 4.51 16.76 8.05
CA GLY A 300 4.69 15.99 6.82
C GLY A 300 6.15 15.86 6.38
N LEU A 301 7.09 16.36 7.15
CA LEU A 301 8.53 16.20 6.89
C LEU A 301 8.99 14.79 7.26
N TYR A 302 10.15 14.39 6.76
CA TYR A 302 10.77 13.17 7.27
C TYR A 302 11.05 13.27 8.78
N ASN A 303 10.95 12.14 9.48
CA ASN A 303 11.28 12.05 10.89
C ASN A 303 12.75 11.66 11.11
N ARG A 304 13.20 11.69 12.36
CA ARG A 304 14.58 11.32 12.74
C ARG A 304 14.95 9.90 12.30
N ARG A 305 13.97 8.96 12.32
CA ARG A 305 14.21 7.55 11.95
C ARG A 305 14.63 7.41 10.49
N TYR A 306 14.08 8.23 9.61
CA TYR A 306 14.47 8.29 8.19
C TYR A 306 15.74 9.11 7.96
N ALA A 307 15.89 10.23 8.66
CA ALA A 307 17.00 11.17 8.45
C ALA A 307 18.37 10.58 8.78
N THR A 308 18.47 9.77 9.83
CA THR A 308 19.77 9.17 10.25
C THR A 308 20.33 8.20 9.20
N PRO A 309 19.58 7.18 8.71
CA PRO A 309 20.07 6.33 7.63
C PRO A 309 20.34 7.05 6.31
N PHE A 310 19.58 8.12 6.02
CA PHE A 310 19.83 8.95 4.85
C PHE A 310 21.19 9.64 4.95
N LEU A 311 21.50 10.25 6.09
CA LEU A 311 22.78 10.90 6.37
C LEU A 311 23.94 9.89 6.28
N ASP A 312 23.78 8.67 6.82
CA ASP A 312 24.77 7.58 6.70
C ASP A 312 25.05 7.22 5.23
N ARG A 313 24.02 7.20 4.39
CA ARG A 313 24.17 6.93 2.97
C ARG A 313 24.89 8.07 2.23
N VAL A 314 24.52 9.32 2.54
CA VAL A 314 25.20 10.50 1.98
C VAL A 314 26.66 10.53 2.36
N ALA A 315 27.00 10.25 3.62
CA ALA A 315 28.38 10.21 4.11
C ALA A 315 29.22 9.13 3.40
N ARG A 316 28.66 7.94 3.17
CA ARG A 316 29.32 6.88 2.39
C ARG A 316 29.56 7.28 0.94
N ASN A 317 28.52 7.79 0.26
CA ASN A 317 28.65 8.24 -1.12
C ASN A 317 29.70 9.36 -1.26
N ALA A 318 29.68 10.32 -0.35
CA ALA A 318 30.66 11.42 -0.34
C ALA A 318 32.11 10.93 -0.17
N THR A 319 32.30 9.84 0.58
CA THR A 319 33.62 9.20 0.70
C THR A 319 34.04 8.54 -0.62
N ASP A 320 33.12 7.84 -1.28
CA ASP A 320 33.39 7.12 -2.54
C ASP A 320 33.62 8.09 -3.70
N THR A 321 32.90 9.20 -3.76
CA THR A 321 33.00 10.22 -4.83
C THR A 321 33.97 11.35 -4.52
N ASN A 322 34.52 11.41 -3.31
CA ASN A 322 35.33 12.52 -2.80
C ASN A 322 34.62 13.88 -2.86
N GLU A 323 33.31 13.87 -2.67
CA GLU A 323 32.46 15.07 -2.63
C GLU A 323 32.25 15.54 -1.18
N HIS A 324 31.81 16.79 -1.02
CA HIS A 324 31.38 17.34 0.25
C HIS A 324 29.87 17.20 0.42
N PHE A 325 29.41 17.22 1.65
CA PHE A 325 28.01 17.41 2.00
C PHE A 325 27.88 18.25 3.27
N ALA A 326 26.76 18.91 3.44
CA ALA A 326 26.50 19.71 4.63
C ALA A 326 25.39 19.09 5.49
N LEU A 327 25.58 19.16 6.81
CA LEU A 327 24.58 18.85 7.83
C LEU A 327 24.24 20.11 8.61
N MET A 328 22.97 20.46 8.70
CA MET A 328 22.47 21.55 9.55
C MET A 328 21.55 20.99 10.63
N LEU A 329 21.73 21.41 11.86
CA LEU A 329 20.77 21.28 12.94
C LEU A 329 20.18 22.67 13.22
N ILE A 330 18.86 22.74 13.23
CA ILE A 330 18.07 23.96 13.31
C ILE A 330 17.16 23.87 14.53
N ASP A 331 17.04 24.96 15.29
CA ASP A 331 16.15 25.04 16.43
C ASP A 331 15.45 26.41 16.46
N LEU A 332 14.15 26.40 16.71
CA LEU A 332 13.34 27.63 16.78
C LEU A 332 13.56 28.33 18.14
N ASP A 333 14.10 29.52 18.08
CA ASP A 333 14.46 30.28 19.28
C ASP A 333 13.21 30.65 20.09
N HIS A 334 13.21 30.30 21.38
CA HIS A 334 12.14 30.60 22.32
C HIS A 334 10.76 30.03 21.94
N PHE A 335 10.69 28.96 21.15
CA PHE A 335 9.43 28.35 20.71
C PHE A 335 8.49 27.99 21.89
N LYS A 336 9.04 27.59 23.04
CA LYS A 336 8.24 27.35 24.24
C LYS A 336 7.41 28.59 24.66
N ARG A 337 7.93 29.82 24.48
CA ARG A 337 7.17 31.05 24.77
C ARG A 337 5.96 31.23 23.84
N VAL A 338 6.06 30.77 22.60
CA VAL A 338 4.92 30.77 21.68
C VAL A 338 3.82 29.85 22.20
N ASN A 339 4.16 28.62 22.61
CA ASN A 339 3.20 27.70 23.21
C ASN A 339 2.59 28.24 24.51
N ASP A 340 3.42 28.78 25.38
CA ASP A 340 2.98 29.30 26.69
C ASP A 340 2.06 30.52 26.55
N HIS A 341 2.25 31.34 25.50
CA HIS A 341 1.48 32.60 25.32
C HIS A 341 0.26 32.46 24.40
N TYR A 342 0.37 31.65 23.33
CA TYR A 342 -0.67 31.53 22.30
C TYR A 342 -1.34 30.14 22.28
N GLY A 343 -0.86 29.22 23.12
CA GLY A 343 -1.35 27.84 23.17
C GLY A 343 -0.71 26.91 22.13
N HIS A 344 -0.81 25.61 22.38
CA HIS A 344 -0.24 24.56 21.49
C HIS A 344 -0.74 24.63 20.05
N PRO A 345 -2.03 24.91 19.74
CA PRO A 345 -2.48 24.99 18.36
C PRO A 345 -1.77 26.11 17.56
N ALA A 346 -1.39 27.20 18.21
CA ALA A 346 -0.61 28.25 17.56
C ALA A 346 0.83 27.82 17.32
N GLY A 347 1.45 27.11 18.26
CA GLY A 347 2.76 26.51 18.09
C GLY A 347 2.79 25.50 16.95
N ASP A 348 1.78 24.64 16.85
CA ASP A 348 1.64 23.66 15.78
C ASP A 348 1.57 24.36 14.40
N ALA A 349 0.78 25.42 14.28
CA ALA A 349 0.70 26.22 13.04
C ALA A 349 2.05 26.86 12.67
N VAL A 350 2.79 27.36 13.67
CA VAL A 350 4.15 27.90 13.47
C VAL A 350 5.11 26.81 12.98
N LEU A 351 5.07 25.59 13.52
CA LEU A 351 5.91 24.47 13.08
C LEU A 351 5.61 24.06 11.63
N VAL A 352 4.33 23.99 11.27
CA VAL A 352 3.90 23.68 9.89
C VAL A 352 4.37 24.76 8.92
N GLU A 353 4.18 26.03 9.26
CA GLU A 353 4.62 27.14 8.40
C GLU A 353 6.15 27.22 8.31
N THR A 354 6.89 26.98 9.41
CA THR A 354 8.36 26.84 9.37
C THR A 354 8.79 25.77 8.38
N SER A 355 8.16 24.60 8.44
CA SER A 355 8.44 23.49 7.53
C SER A 355 8.27 23.90 6.07
N ASN A 356 7.15 24.58 5.76
CA ASN A 356 6.85 25.06 4.41
C ASN A 356 7.87 26.09 3.89
N ARG A 357 8.32 27.01 4.76
CA ARG A 357 9.32 28.03 4.40
C ARG A 357 10.68 27.41 4.14
N LEU A 358 11.11 26.49 5.01
CA LEU A 358 12.38 25.77 4.84
C LEU A 358 12.38 24.95 3.55
N LEU A 359 11.30 24.19 3.26
CA LEU A 359 11.18 23.39 2.04
C LEU A 359 11.30 24.19 0.75
N LYS A 360 10.74 25.41 0.69
CA LYS A 360 10.79 26.29 -0.50
C LYS A 360 12.21 26.72 -0.88
N LEU A 361 13.14 26.69 0.07
CA LEU A 361 14.51 27.13 -0.12
C LEU A 361 15.48 26.00 -0.42
N LEU A 362 15.03 24.75 -0.35
CA LEU A 362 15.83 23.54 -0.54
C LEU A 362 15.63 22.94 -1.93
N ARG A 363 16.67 22.22 -2.39
CA ARG A 363 16.64 21.47 -3.66
C ARG A 363 15.93 20.12 -3.46
N PRO A 364 15.38 19.51 -4.53
CA PRO A 364 14.76 18.19 -4.43
C PRO A 364 15.67 17.08 -3.90
N VAL A 365 16.98 17.25 -3.99
CA VAL A 365 17.98 16.28 -3.50
C VAL A 365 18.34 16.48 -2.02
N ASP A 366 17.98 17.63 -1.45
CA ASP A 366 18.22 17.96 -0.05
C ASP A 366 17.16 17.29 0.82
N LEU A 367 17.56 16.79 1.99
CA LEU A 367 16.63 16.25 2.97
C LEU A 367 16.31 17.32 4.01
N LEU A 368 15.02 17.52 4.32
CA LEU A 368 14.54 18.21 5.50
C LEU A 368 13.78 17.23 6.39
N ALA A 369 14.14 17.16 7.65
CA ALA A 369 13.49 16.31 8.64
C ALA A 369 13.22 17.06 9.93
N ARG A 370 12.12 16.72 10.61
CA ARG A 370 11.87 17.13 12.00
C ARG A 370 12.40 16.05 12.95
N VAL A 371 13.37 16.41 13.79
CA VAL A 371 14.10 15.44 14.62
C VAL A 371 13.75 15.54 16.11
N GLY A 372 13.07 16.61 16.51
CA GLY A 372 12.61 16.90 17.86
C GLY A 372 11.36 17.78 17.86
N GLY A 373 10.97 18.29 19.03
CA GLY A 373 9.78 19.15 19.17
C GLY A 373 9.82 20.38 18.27
N GLU A 374 10.88 21.19 18.40
CA GLU A 374 11.17 22.42 17.67
C GLU A 374 12.47 22.35 16.86
N GLU A 375 13.01 21.11 16.70
CA GLU A 375 14.30 20.85 16.08
C GLU A 375 14.13 20.25 14.68
N PHE A 376 14.88 20.78 13.72
CA PHE A 376 14.94 20.28 12.34
C PHE A 376 16.36 19.89 11.95
N MET A 377 16.47 18.98 11.03
CA MET A 377 17.73 18.52 10.42
C MET A 377 17.65 18.69 8.91
N ILE A 378 18.69 19.30 8.32
CA ILE A 378 18.85 19.37 6.87
C ILE A 378 20.14 18.67 6.48
N VAL A 379 20.06 17.83 5.45
CA VAL A 379 21.22 17.17 4.83
C VAL A 379 21.28 17.59 3.37
N MET A 380 22.40 18.18 2.95
CA MET A 380 22.59 18.69 1.59
C MET A 380 23.79 18.00 0.92
N PRO A 381 23.53 16.99 0.05
CA PRO A 381 24.59 16.34 -0.72
C PRO A 381 25.24 17.28 -1.74
N GLY A 382 26.55 17.12 -1.96
CA GLY A 382 27.31 17.85 -2.98
C GLY A 382 27.54 19.34 -2.67
N LEU A 383 27.34 19.79 -1.42
CA LEU A 383 27.61 21.18 -1.02
C LEU A 383 28.85 21.28 -0.15
N GLY A 384 29.76 22.19 -0.53
CA GLY A 384 30.89 22.62 0.28
C GLY A 384 30.53 23.76 1.25
N GLU A 385 31.48 24.16 2.08
CA GLU A 385 31.32 25.12 3.18
C GLU A 385 30.70 26.46 2.73
N ALA A 386 31.24 27.10 1.68
CA ALA A 386 30.78 28.41 1.24
C ALA A 386 29.31 28.41 0.81
N GLN A 387 28.92 27.41 0.02
CA GLN A 387 27.54 27.27 -0.46
C GLN A 387 26.59 26.91 0.68
N ALA A 388 27.01 26.02 1.58
CA ALA A 388 26.20 25.61 2.73
C ALA A 388 25.99 26.79 3.69
N SER A 389 27.01 27.64 3.92
CA SER A 389 26.87 28.86 4.72
C SER A 389 25.88 29.85 4.10
N GLU A 390 25.95 30.10 2.79
CA GLU A 390 25.00 30.96 2.09
C GLU A 390 23.55 30.47 2.22
N VAL A 391 23.34 29.17 2.05
CA VAL A 391 22.00 28.57 2.22
C VAL A 391 21.53 28.70 3.67
N SER A 392 22.37 28.42 4.64
CA SER A 392 22.00 28.52 6.06
C SER A 392 21.66 29.95 6.50
N ASP A 393 22.40 30.96 6.02
CA ASP A 393 22.10 32.36 6.28
C ASP A 393 20.75 32.79 5.66
N ARG A 394 20.46 32.29 4.45
CA ARG A 394 19.17 32.51 3.79
C ARG A 394 18.02 31.85 4.54
N LEU A 395 18.18 30.61 5.04
CA LEU A 395 17.19 29.94 5.88
C LEU A 395 16.92 30.70 7.18
N CYS A 396 17.95 31.16 7.86
CA CYS A 396 17.86 31.95 9.07
C CYS A 396 17.12 33.29 8.82
N SER A 397 17.45 33.97 7.72
CA SER A 397 16.84 35.25 7.32
C SER A 397 15.36 35.09 6.95
N GLU A 398 14.96 34.01 6.27
CA GLU A 398 13.57 33.74 5.91
C GLU A 398 12.67 33.56 7.14
N ILE A 399 13.16 32.84 8.15
CA ILE A 399 12.40 32.61 9.39
C ILE A 399 12.27 33.91 10.19
N SER A 400 13.35 34.71 10.31
CA SER A 400 13.35 35.95 11.10
C SER A 400 12.68 37.12 10.40
N GLY A 401 12.76 37.19 9.06
CA GLY A 401 12.30 38.31 8.25
C GLY A 401 10.80 38.37 8.03
N THR A 402 10.11 37.23 8.02
CA THR A 402 8.68 37.15 7.72
C THR A 402 7.89 36.70 8.94
N PRO A 403 7.02 37.52 9.52
CA PRO A 403 6.19 37.13 10.67
C PRO A 403 5.23 35.98 10.32
N PHE A 404 4.91 35.15 11.33
CA PHE A 404 3.98 34.04 11.20
C PHE A 404 2.54 34.53 11.40
N GLN A 405 1.69 34.29 10.39
CA GLN A 405 0.25 34.52 10.46
C GLN A 405 -0.44 33.26 10.95
N VAL A 406 -0.96 33.27 12.17
CA VAL A 406 -1.61 32.10 12.76
C VAL A 406 -3.12 32.33 12.85
N PRO A 407 -3.97 31.44 12.31
CA PRO A 407 -5.42 31.57 12.44
C PRO A 407 -5.85 31.69 13.91
N GLY A 408 -6.72 32.63 14.22
CA GLY A 408 -7.22 32.87 15.58
C GLY A 408 -6.31 33.71 16.48
N VAL A 409 -5.11 34.09 16.02
CA VAL A 409 -4.20 35.00 16.73
C VAL A 409 -4.25 36.35 16.06
N GLY A 410 -4.71 37.36 16.80
CA GLY A 410 -4.95 38.72 16.26
C GLY A 410 -3.68 39.53 15.90
N LYS A 411 -2.48 39.04 16.23
CA LYS A 411 -1.19 39.66 15.94
C LYS A 411 -0.22 38.68 15.33
N PRO A 412 0.61 39.12 14.35
CA PRO A 412 1.66 38.26 13.78
C PRO A 412 2.68 37.85 14.86
N ILE A 413 3.13 36.59 14.80
CA ILE A 413 4.15 36.07 15.71
C ILE A 413 5.53 36.23 15.05
N HIS A 414 6.46 36.84 15.77
CA HIS A 414 7.87 36.96 15.36
C HIS A 414 8.68 35.87 16.05
N LEU A 415 9.43 35.10 15.26
CA LEU A 415 10.27 34.03 15.72
C LEU A 415 11.59 34.08 14.95
N THR A 416 12.64 33.60 15.59
CA THR A 416 13.97 33.45 14.97
C THR A 416 14.42 31.99 15.07
N THR A 417 15.51 31.65 14.39
CA THR A 417 16.08 30.31 14.46
C THR A 417 17.60 30.37 14.61
N SER A 418 18.13 29.43 15.35
CA SER A 418 19.57 29.20 15.45
C SER A 418 19.95 27.96 14.65
N ILE A 419 21.08 28.02 13.95
CA ILE A 419 21.55 26.93 13.05
C ILE A 419 22.98 26.55 13.40
N GLY A 420 23.22 25.26 13.60
CA GLY A 420 24.54 24.67 13.67
C GLY A 420 24.88 23.94 12.37
N LEU A 421 25.90 24.37 11.67
CA LEU A 421 26.36 23.83 10.39
C LEU A 421 27.62 22.98 10.57
N ALA A 422 27.64 21.79 9.98
CA ALA A 422 28.83 20.94 9.91
C ALA A 422 29.03 20.43 8.47
N ILE A 423 30.28 20.35 8.02
CA ILE A 423 30.64 19.86 6.69
C ILE A 423 31.29 18.49 6.82
N GLY A 424 30.79 17.52 6.05
CA GLY A 424 31.33 16.18 5.92
C GLY A 424 31.87 15.90 4.52
N GLY A 425 32.58 14.79 4.36
CA GLY A 425 33.21 14.38 3.08
C GLY A 425 34.44 15.21 2.74
N GLY A 426 34.93 15.02 1.50
CA GLY A 426 36.14 15.69 0.99
C GLY A 426 37.45 15.19 1.62
N ASN A 427 38.48 15.04 0.81
CA ASN A 427 39.81 14.72 1.31
C ASN A 427 40.46 16.00 1.82
N PRO A 428 40.99 16.04 3.07
CA PRO A 428 41.82 17.18 3.46
C PRO A 428 43.07 17.21 2.56
N CYS A 429 43.40 18.41 2.11
CA CYS A 429 44.53 18.79 1.22
C CYS A 429 45.60 17.72 0.93
N VAL A 430 46.02 17.66 -0.34
CA VAL A 430 47.13 16.83 -0.86
C VAL A 430 48.28 16.79 0.13
N GLY A 431 48.54 15.62 0.73
CA GLY A 431 49.66 15.39 1.66
C GLY A 431 49.29 14.90 3.06
N SER A 432 48.03 14.85 3.43
CA SER A 432 47.59 14.25 4.71
C SER A 432 47.14 12.80 4.50
N ALA A 433 47.39 11.94 5.51
CA ALA A 433 46.87 10.57 5.49
C ALA A 433 45.34 10.55 5.27
N PRO A 434 44.77 9.51 4.59
CA PRO A 434 43.35 9.40 4.35
C PRO A 434 42.60 9.62 5.65
N SER A 435 41.73 10.61 5.67
CA SER A 435 40.87 10.90 6.83
C SER A 435 39.98 9.65 7.06
N PRO A 436 39.84 9.18 8.31
CA PRO A 436 38.90 8.10 8.57
C PRO A 436 37.52 8.52 8.08
N LEU A 437 36.76 7.55 7.54
CA LEU A 437 35.35 7.69 7.17
C LEU A 437 34.66 8.72 8.07
N THR A 438 34.05 9.75 7.51
CA THR A 438 33.31 10.77 8.29
C THR A 438 32.32 10.04 9.20
N ASN A 439 32.63 9.97 10.50
CA ASN A 439 31.72 9.33 11.44
C ASN A 439 30.49 10.23 11.57
N VAL A 440 29.36 9.74 11.11
CA VAL A 440 28.09 10.47 11.16
C VAL A 440 27.73 10.91 12.58
N THR A 441 28.03 10.09 13.58
CA THR A 441 27.79 10.43 15.00
C THR A 441 28.61 11.63 15.43
N ASP A 442 29.86 11.71 15.02
CA ASP A 442 30.75 12.84 15.35
C ASP A 442 30.29 14.11 14.60
N LEU A 443 29.87 13.97 13.34
CA LEU A 443 29.35 15.08 12.54
C LEU A 443 28.06 15.67 13.14
N ILE A 444 27.13 14.84 13.61
CA ILE A 444 25.95 15.29 14.34
C ILE A 444 26.33 16.02 15.62
N ALA A 445 27.30 15.49 16.39
CA ALA A 445 27.78 16.13 17.61
C ALA A 445 28.48 17.47 17.32
N ASP A 446 29.18 17.58 16.18
CA ASP A 446 29.81 18.83 15.76
C ASP A 446 28.75 19.91 15.40
N ALA A 447 27.71 19.53 14.66
CA ALA A 447 26.57 20.40 14.34
C ALA A 447 25.81 20.81 15.61
N ASP A 448 25.59 19.90 16.55
CA ASP A 448 24.93 20.19 17.84
C ASP A 448 25.73 21.18 18.68
N ARG A 449 27.06 21.00 18.77
CA ARG A 449 27.95 21.98 19.44
C ARG A 449 27.93 23.34 18.77
N ALA A 450 27.82 23.40 17.44
CA ALA A 450 27.70 24.64 16.70
C ALA A 450 26.36 25.32 16.98
N LEU A 451 25.26 24.56 16.99
CA LEU A 451 23.92 25.04 17.34
C LEU A 451 23.88 25.59 18.77
N TYR A 452 24.48 24.88 19.72
CA TYR A 452 24.56 25.36 21.10
C TYR A 452 25.31 26.71 21.19
N ARG A 453 26.44 26.84 20.48
CA ARG A 453 27.18 28.12 20.41
C ARG A 453 26.35 29.24 19.77
N ALA A 454 25.52 28.92 18.73
CA ALA A 454 24.62 29.88 18.12
C ALA A 454 23.60 30.43 19.14
N LYS A 455 23.05 29.54 19.97
CA LYS A 455 22.12 29.92 21.04
C LYS A 455 22.79 30.79 22.13
N ASP A 456 24.01 30.44 22.54
CA ASP A 456 24.78 31.17 23.57
C ASP A 456 25.27 32.53 23.07
N ALA A 457 25.62 32.65 21.78
CA ALA A 457 26.13 33.90 21.19
C ALA A 457 25.01 34.93 20.85
N GLY A 458 23.76 34.68 21.25
CA GLY A 458 22.66 35.63 21.10
C GLY A 458 21.52 35.15 20.22
N ARG A 459 21.56 33.93 19.70
CA ARG A 459 20.53 33.33 18.82
C ARG A 459 20.44 33.99 17.45
N ASN A 460 19.43 33.64 16.65
CA ASN A 460 19.15 34.17 15.31
C ASN A 460 20.41 34.26 14.44
N GLN A 461 21.16 33.20 14.36
CA GLN A 461 22.42 33.12 13.64
C GLN A 461 22.84 31.70 13.28
N VAL A 462 23.78 31.63 12.35
CA VAL A 462 24.42 30.39 11.91
C VAL A 462 25.82 30.31 12.49
N ILE A 463 26.17 29.16 13.03
CA ILE A 463 27.58 28.89 13.42
C ILE A 463 28.04 27.62 12.72
N LEU A 464 29.18 27.75 12.02
CA LEU A 464 29.90 26.62 11.44
C LEU A 464 30.71 25.89 12.53
N SER A 465 30.65 24.55 12.51
CA SER A 465 31.50 23.73 13.36
C SER A 465 32.98 23.90 12.91
N SER A 466 33.83 24.47 13.75
CA SER A 466 35.26 24.43 13.48
C SER A 466 35.78 23.00 13.69
N ALA A 467 36.53 22.45 12.71
CA ALA A 467 37.23 21.19 12.90
C ALA A 467 38.04 21.21 14.23
N PRO A 468 38.05 20.11 15.02
CA PRO A 468 38.77 20.10 16.26
C PRO A 468 40.27 20.34 15.97
N ALA A 469 40.83 21.43 16.47
CA ALA A 469 42.25 21.64 16.48
C ALA A 469 42.84 20.41 17.24
N LYS A 470 43.73 19.65 16.60
CA LYS A 470 44.52 18.59 17.26
C LYS A 470 45.34 19.22 18.39
N GLY A 471 44.84 19.16 19.63
CA GLY A 471 45.63 19.64 20.76
C GLY A 471 44.84 19.71 22.06
N LYS A 472 45.13 18.78 22.95
CA LYS A 472 44.80 18.72 24.38
C LYS A 472 43.33 18.45 24.74
N ALA A 473 43.08 17.19 25.11
CA ALA A 473 41.90 16.76 25.83
C ALA A 473 41.78 17.52 27.16
N ASP A 474 40.92 18.53 27.23
CA ASP A 474 40.49 19.13 28.49
C ASP A 474 39.27 18.31 29.01
N ARG A 475 39.53 17.59 30.09
CA ARG A 475 38.65 16.60 30.71
C ARG A 475 37.58 17.23 31.60
N LYS A 476 37.04 18.40 31.27
CA LYS A 476 36.10 19.08 32.17
C LYS A 476 34.71 19.44 31.64
N ASP A 477 34.40 19.29 30.36
CA ASP A 477 33.03 19.53 29.86
C ASP A 477 32.38 18.28 29.28
N ARG A 478 32.00 17.37 30.17
CA ARG A 478 30.95 16.38 29.87
C ARG A 478 29.59 17.06 30.04
N ALA A 479 29.16 17.82 29.06
CA ALA A 479 27.76 18.14 28.91
C ALA A 479 27.00 16.81 28.66
N ALA A 480 25.92 16.60 29.40
CA ALA A 480 25.13 15.39 29.35
C ALA A 480 24.56 15.17 27.97
N PRO A 481 24.64 13.95 27.40
CA PRO A 481 23.98 13.66 26.13
C PRO A 481 22.48 13.88 26.26
N ILE A 482 21.85 14.36 25.18
CA ILE A 482 20.42 14.50 25.01
C ILE A 482 19.72 13.26 25.63
N ARG A 483 19.03 13.47 26.75
CA ARG A 483 18.34 12.41 27.47
C ARG A 483 17.30 11.78 26.56
N ALA A 484 17.63 10.63 26.02
CA ALA A 484 16.64 9.68 25.48
C ALA A 484 15.72 9.27 26.64
N SER A 485 14.52 9.85 26.69
CA SER A 485 13.45 9.41 27.58
C SER A 485 12.92 8.07 27.06
N ILE A 486 13.67 7.01 27.25
CA ILE A 486 13.19 5.64 27.09
C ILE A 486 12.44 5.29 28.40
N LYS A 487 11.16 5.56 28.46
CA LYS A 487 10.26 4.83 29.36
C LYS A 487 9.99 3.46 28.75
N THR A 488 10.88 2.51 29.06
CA THR A 488 10.62 1.09 28.88
C THR A 488 9.53 0.68 29.87
N SER A 489 8.32 0.57 29.38
CA SER A 489 7.23 -0.10 30.12
C SER A 489 7.50 -1.62 30.03
N ARG A 490 8.28 -2.15 30.97
CA ARG A 490 8.32 -3.57 31.28
C ARG A 490 6.98 -3.95 31.92
N ARG A 491 6.06 -4.52 31.16
CA ARG A 491 5.00 -5.36 31.70
C ARG A 491 5.62 -6.75 31.93
N GLU A 492 5.91 -7.02 33.19
CA GLU A 492 6.20 -8.37 33.67
C GLU A 492 4.92 -9.21 33.56
N LEU A 493 4.95 -10.20 32.67
CA LEU A 493 3.99 -11.30 32.65
C LEU A 493 4.34 -12.24 33.81
N PHE A 494 3.60 -12.12 34.91
CA PHE A 494 3.57 -13.09 35.99
C PHE A 494 2.82 -14.35 35.49
N VAL A 495 3.55 -15.37 35.14
CA VAL A 495 3.02 -16.74 35.03
C VAL A 495 2.89 -17.27 36.46
N ARG A 496 1.68 -17.38 36.95
CA ARG A 496 1.35 -18.19 38.15
C ARG A 496 1.11 -19.62 37.67
N SER A 497 2.08 -20.48 37.95
CA SER A 497 1.88 -21.91 38.08
C SER A 497 1.26 -22.19 39.43
N GLN A 498 0.13 -22.89 39.49
CA GLN A 498 -0.29 -23.62 40.68
C GLN A 498 -0.52 -25.09 40.31
N PRO A 499 -0.07 -26.01 41.16
CA PRO A 499 -0.32 -27.44 41.02
C PRO A 499 -1.53 -27.85 41.82
N ALA A 500 -2.33 -28.73 41.29
CA ALA A 500 -2.98 -29.93 41.82
C ALA A 500 -4.03 -30.44 40.84
#